data_56274cca62d833bf21b1fe72ca1597f9
#
_entry.id   56274cca62d833bf21b1fe72ca1597f9
#
_cell.length_a   1.000
_cell.length_b   1.000
_cell.length_c   1.000
_cell.angle_alpha   90.00
_cell.angle_beta   90.00
_cell.angle_gamma   90.00
#
_symmetry.space_group_name_H-M   'P 1'
#
loop_
_entity.id
_entity.type
_entity.pdbx_description
1 polymer ?
#
loop_
_entity_poly.entity_id
_entity_poly.type
_entity_poly.pdbx_seq_one_letter_code
_entity_poly.pdbx_strand_id
1 'polypeptide(L)'
;MKRLTLFLILLSGMLCAHAQEGADTLAQPAVTAAPEPAAEASPEQLWDRANTAYINGDFHAAAEFYEQILARGLSSMKLYYNLANACFKEGRLGKSILFYHRALRLAPGNDDIRYNLSVAEARTKDNIEQIPEFFFTEWMRGVRRLMSCTAWSVFSLAALVCALALFLAYLLAQRLPLRKAGFYGTLVAAAVFMLTSWFAMGERREMLDDTQAVVMSLSTAVKSSPDKSATDLFVLHEGTLVEITDRLDNWCEITIADGKKGWLECK
;
A
#
# COMPACT_ATOMS: atom_id res chain seq x y z
N MET A 1 -6.03 -30.31 36.10
CA MET A 1 -6.97 -29.99 35.00
C MET A 1 -8.11 -29.01 35.36
N LYS A 2 -8.37 -28.71 36.61
CA LYS A 2 -9.48 -27.79 37.03
C LYS A 2 -9.11 -26.27 37.10
N ARG A 3 -7.85 -25.90 36.86
CA ARG A 3 -7.43 -24.49 36.92
C ARG A 3 -7.26 -23.82 35.54
N LEU A 4 -7.30 -24.59 34.45
CA LEU A 4 -7.16 -24.07 33.08
C LEU A 4 -8.50 -23.67 32.47
N THR A 5 -9.62 -24.26 32.97
CA THR A 5 -10.99 -23.97 32.52
C THR A 5 -11.53 -22.64 33.10
N LEU A 6 -10.96 -22.15 34.21
CA LEU A 6 -11.43 -20.91 34.84
C LEU A 6 -10.88 -19.64 34.12
N PHE A 7 -9.79 -19.74 33.39
CA PHE A 7 -9.18 -18.60 32.68
C PHE A 7 -9.86 -18.30 31.33
N LEU A 8 -10.50 -19.30 30.72
CA LEU A 8 -11.22 -19.16 29.44
C LEU A 8 -12.63 -18.55 29.61
N ILE A 9 -13.23 -18.64 30.81
CA ILE A 9 -14.60 -18.14 31.09
C ILE A 9 -14.57 -16.65 31.43
N LEU A 10 -13.45 -16.09 31.88
CA LEU A 10 -13.34 -14.67 32.22
C LEU A 10 -13.10 -13.74 31.02
N LEU A 11 -12.81 -14.27 29.82
CA LEU A 11 -12.59 -13.47 28.62
C LEU A 11 -13.85 -13.33 27.76
N SER A 12 -14.96 -14.03 28.04
CA SER A 12 -16.22 -13.98 27.27
C SER A 12 -17.32 -13.10 27.91
N GLY A 13 -17.04 -12.49 29.08
CA GLY A 13 -18.05 -11.80 29.89
C GLY A 13 -18.13 -10.28 29.72
N MET A 14 -17.43 -9.67 28.77
CA MET A 14 -17.33 -8.19 28.70
C MET A 14 -17.85 -7.58 27.39
N LEU A 15 -18.82 -8.21 26.75
CA LEU A 15 -19.49 -7.66 25.56
C LEU A 15 -21.01 -7.93 25.65
N CYS A 16 -21.73 -7.27 26.55
CA CYS A 16 -23.17 -7.04 26.42
C CYS A 16 -23.69 -6.26 27.65
N ALA A 17 -23.72 -4.97 27.59
CA ALA A 17 -24.66 -4.12 28.33
C ALA A 17 -24.57 -2.70 27.77
N HIS A 18 -25.47 -2.34 26.94
CA HIS A 18 -26.21 -1.05 26.96
C HIS A 18 -27.26 -1.08 25.86
N ALA A 19 -28.41 -1.42 26.23
CA ALA A 19 -29.63 -1.12 25.48
C ALA A 19 -30.71 -0.74 26.48
N GLN A 20 -31.43 0.31 26.13
CA GLN A 20 -32.76 0.71 26.59
C GLN A 20 -32.86 1.62 27.79
N GLU A 21 -33.32 2.83 27.42
CA GLU A 21 -34.34 3.67 28.06
C GLU A 21 -34.42 4.95 27.23
N GLY A 22 -35.50 5.56 26.78
CA GLY A 22 -36.91 5.42 27.06
C GLY A 22 -37.56 6.55 26.28
N ALA A 23 -38.69 6.31 25.65
CA ALA A 23 -39.47 7.27 24.90
C ALA A 23 -40.06 8.31 25.84
N ASP A 24 -39.92 9.60 25.51
CA ASP A 24 -40.87 10.62 25.93
C ASP A 24 -41.09 11.64 24.81
N THR A 25 -42.33 11.61 24.35
CA THR A 25 -42.90 12.47 23.31
C THR A 25 -43.21 13.84 23.91
N LEU A 26 -42.48 14.87 23.52
CA LEU A 26 -42.97 16.25 23.65
C LEU A 26 -42.83 16.96 22.31
N ALA A 27 -43.97 17.31 21.75
CA ALA A 27 -44.09 18.14 20.56
C ALA A 27 -43.42 19.49 20.77
N GLN A 28 -42.42 19.78 19.96
CA GLN A 28 -41.84 21.13 19.81
C GLN A 28 -42.34 21.80 18.53
N PRO A 29 -42.59 23.13 18.59
CA PRO A 29 -43.14 23.87 17.47
C PRO A 29 -42.11 23.97 16.32
N ALA A 30 -42.63 23.95 15.10
CA ALA A 30 -41.86 24.10 13.87
C ALA A 30 -40.95 25.35 13.92
N VAL A 31 -39.68 25.14 14.17
CA VAL A 31 -38.64 26.15 13.91
C VAL A 31 -38.32 26.06 12.41
N THR A 32 -38.59 27.14 11.71
CA THR A 32 -38.21 27.35 10.33
C THR A 32 -36.70 27.06 10.21
N ALA A 33 -36.35 25.91 9.66
CA ALA A 33 -34.96 25.51 9.46
C ALA A 33 -34.29 26.54 8.53
N ALA A 34 -33.30 27.22 9.06
CA ALA A 34 -32.28 27.87 8.20
C ALA A 34 -31.70 26.81 7.25
N PRO A 35 -31.36 27.16 5.99
CA PRO A 35 -30.79 26.18 5.07
C PRO A 35 -29.56 25.57 5.74
N GLU A 36 -29.65 24.26 6.06
CA GLU A 36 -28.49 23.50 6.49
C GLU A 36 -27.36 23.72 5.46
N PRO A 37 -26.12 24.01 5.88
CA PRO A 37 -24.99 24.02 4.97
C PRO A 37 -25.00 22.69 4.24
N ALA A 38 -25.00 22.72 2.90
CA ALA A 38 -25.09 21.54 2.05
C ALA A 38 -24.14 20.46 2.61
N ALA A 39 -24.72 19.42 3.17
CA ALA A 39 -23.96 18.36 3.83
C ALA A 39 -22.94 17.83 2.83
N GLU A 40 -21.65 17.99 3.14
CA GLU A 40 -20.59 17.47 2.29
C GLU A 40 -20.86 16.00 2.00
N ALA A 41 -20.84 15.62 0.72
CA ALA A 41 -21.12 14.25 0.32
C ALA A 41 -20.23 13.27 1.09
N SER A 42 -20.80 12.20 1.64
CA SER A 42 -20.00 11.18 2.36
C SER A 42 -18.99 10.50 1.44
N PRO A 43 -17.93 9.86 1.97
CA PRO A 43 -16.97 9.12 1.16
C PRO A 43 -17.63 8.03 0.30
N GLU A 44 -18.67 7.37 0.80
CA GLU A 44 -19.44 6.37 0.07
C GLU A 44 -20.22 7.00 -1.08
N GLN A 45 -20.83 8.15 -0.84
CA GLN A 45 -21.54 8.90 -1.90
C GLN A 45 -20.58 9.40 -2.97
N LEU A 46 -19.38 9.86 -2.59
CA LEU A 46 -18.34 10.24 -3.55
C LEU A 46 -17.87 9.04 -4.36
N TRP A 47 -17.72 7.88 -3.72
CA TRP A 47 -17.34 6.63 -4.38
C TRP A 47 -18.39 6.21 -5.44
N ASP A 48 -19.67 6.23 -5.10
CA ASP A 48 -20.76 5.88 -6.01
C ASP A 48 -20.85 6.87 -7.18
N ARG A 49 -20.68 8.17 -6.92
CA ARG A 49 -20.61 9.21 -7.96
C ARG A 49 -19.44 8.99 -8.89
N ALA A 50 -18.27 8.68 -8.34
CA ALA A 50 -17.05 8.42 -9.12
C ALA A 50 -17.24 7.20 -10.04
N ASN A 51 -17.77 6.10 -9.51
CA ASN A 51 -18.06 4.90 -10.31
C ASN A 51 -19.10 5.18 -11.41
N THR A 52 -20.14 5.93 -11.08
CA THR A 52 -21.19 6.31 -12.06
C THR A 52 -20.60 7.19 -13.16
N ALA A 53 -19.79 8.20 -12.82
CA ALA A 53 -19.11 9.06 -13.79
C ALA A 53 -18.19 8.24 -14.68
N TYR A 54 -17.42 7.31 -14.11
CA TYR A 54 -16.54 6.42 -14.87
C TYR A 54 -17.30 5.55 -15.88
N ILE A 55 -18.42 4.95 -15.47
CA ILE A 55 -19.28 4.12 -16.34
C ILE A 55 -19.88 4.96 -17.47
N ASN A 56 -20.24 6.22 -17.19
CA ASN A 56 -20.78 7.14 -18.17
C ASN A 56 -19.71 7.72 -19.12
N GLY A 57 -18.43 7.39 -18.92
CA GLY A 57 -17.31 7.89 -19.72
C GLY A 57 -16.82 9.29 -19.32
N ASP A 58 -17.36 9.87 -18.26
CA ASP A 58 -16.86 11.14 -17.69
C ASP A 58 -15.69 10.84 -16.75
N PHE A 59 -14.52 10.58 -17.35
CA PHE A 59 -13.32 10.19 -16.64
C PHE A 59 -12.74 11.33 -15.80
N HIS A 60 -12.96 12.57 -16.23
CA HIS A 60 -12.56 13.75 -15.48
C HIS A 60 -13.31 13.87 -14.16
N ALA A 61 -14.64 13.87 -14.19
CA ALA A 61 -15.46 13.90 -12.99
C ALA A 61 -15.21 12.69 -12.07
N ALA A 62 -14.99 11.50 -12.66
CA ALA A 62 -14.63 10.30 -11.88
C ALA A 62 -13.31 10.51 -11.12
N ALA A 63 -12.27 11.04 -11.77
CA ALA A 63 -10.99 11.32 -11.14
C ALA A 63 -11.12 12.35 -10.03
N GLU A 64 -11.89 13.44 -10.23
CA GLU A 64 -12.13 14.46 -9.21
C GLU A 64 -12.82 13.90 -7.97
N PHE A 65 -13.86 13.06 -8.12
CA PHE A 65 -14.52 12.44 -6.97
C PHE A 65 -13.60 11.49 -6.21
N TYR A 66 -12.77 10.68 -6.90
CA TYR A 66 -11.77 9.85 -6.23
C TYR A 66 -10.69 10.68 -5.52
N GLU A 67 -10.21 11.78 -6.13
CA GLU A 67 -9.25 12.71 -5.51
C GLU A 67 -9.85 13.37 -4.25
N GLN A 68 -11.15 13.70 -4.23
CA GLN A 68 -11.84 14.21 -3.04
C GLN A 68 -11.85 13.18 -1.89
N ILE A 69 -12.01 11.88 -2.18
CA ILE A 69 -11.91 10.84 -1.17
C ILE A 69 -10.48 10.78 -0.59
N LEU A 70 -9.46 10.87 -1.46
CA LEU A 70 -8.06 10.92 -1.03
C LEU A 70 -7.75 12.15 -0.18
N ALA A 71 -8.30 13.33 -0.52
CA ALA A 71 -8.13 14.56 0.22
C ALA A 71 -8.66 14.48 1.66
N ARG A 72 -9.59 13.57 1.94
CA ARG A 72 -10.08 13.26 3.30
C ARG A 72 -9.19 12.29 4.07
N GLY A 73 -8.00 11.94 3.54
CA GLY A 73 -7.06 11.02 4.16
C GLY A 73 -7.44 9.55 4.03
N LEU A 74 -8.46 9.21 3.24
CA LEU A 74 -8.86 7.83 2.99
C LEU A 74 -8.07 7.27 1.81
N SER A 75 -7.50 6.09 1.98
CA SER A 75 -6.76 5.41 0.93
C SER A 75 -7.02 3.91 0.92
N SER A 76 -7.08 3.33 -0.27
CA SER A 76 -7.19 1.88 -0.45
C SER A 76 -6.63 1.49 -1.82
N MET A 77 -6.27 0.21 -1.96
CA MET A 77 -5.84 -0.34 -3.26
C MET A 77 -6.88 -0.07 -4.35
N LYS A 78 -8.17 -0.30 -4.06
CA LYS A 78 -9.26 -0.08 -5.04
C LYS A 78 -9.41 1.38 -5.43
N LEU A 79 -9.26 2.30 -4.46
CA LEU A 79 -9.35 3.74 -4.73
C LEU A 79 -8.21 4.19 -5.65
N TYR A 80 -6.97 3.81 -5.35
CA TYR A 80 -5.83 4.13 -6.20
C TYR A 80 -5.96 3.50 -7.60
N TYR A 81 -6.39 2.26 -7.69
CA TYR A 81 -6.57 1.56 -8.97
C TYR A 81 -7.63 2.24 -9.85
N ASN A 82 -8.81 2.56 -9.29
CA ASN A 82 -9.87 3.20 -10.04
C ASN A 82 -9.50 4.64 -10.46
N LEU A 83 -8.84 5.38 -9.58
CA LEU A 83 -8.32 6.71 -9.91
C LEU A 83 -7.24 6.64 -11.01
N ALA A 84 -6.33 5.65 -10.93
CA ALA A 84 -5.35 5.43 -11.97
C ALA A 84 -6.01 5.14 -13.34
N ASN A 85 -7.05 4.29 -13.35
CA ASN A 85 -7.82 3.99 -14.56
C ASN A 85 -8.51 5.25 -15.11
N ALA A 86 -9.12 6.08 -14.25
CA ALA A 86 -9.76 7.33 -14.67
C ALA A 86 -8.74 8.30 -15.27
N CYS A 87 -7.60 8.53 -14.58
CA CYS A 87 -6.50 9.36 -15.10
C CYS A 87 -5.94 8.83 -16.43
N PHE A 88 -5.82 7.51 -16.60
CA PHE A 88 -5.35 6.90 -17.84
C PHE A 88 -6.31 7.17 -19.01
N LYS A 89 -7.62 7.03 -18.78
CA LYS A 89 -8.66 7.31 -19.77
C LYS A 89 -8.76 8.79 -20.13
N GLU A 90 -8.49 9.67 -19.17
CA GLU A 90 -8.42 11.14 -19.35
C GLU A 90 -7.14 11.58 -20.09
N GLY A 91 -6.11 10.72 -20.14
CA GLY A 91 -4.82 11.03 -20.76
C GLY A 91 -3.80 11.64 -19.80
N ARG A 92 -4.06 11.70 -18.50
CA ARG A 92 -3.15 12.18 -17.44
C ARG A 92 -2.19 11.07 -17.05
N LEU A 93 -1.21 10.81 -17.93
CA LEU A 93 -0.34 9.64 -17.86
C LEU A 93 0.48 9.57 -16.58
N GLY A 94 1.13 10.66 -16.17
CA GLY A 94 1.95 10.73 -14.97
C GLY A 94 1.14 10.40 -13.70
N LYS A 95 -0.06 10.99 -13.56
CA LYS A 95 -0.95 10.67 -12.42
C LYS A 95 -1.41 9.21 -12.44
N SER A 96 -1.73 8.68 -13.63
CA SER A 96 -2.13 7.28 -13.78
C SER A 96 -1.03 6.34 -13.28
N ILE A 97 0.20 6.51 -13.73
CA ILE A 97 1.36 5.71 -13.33
C ILE A 97 1.61 5.84 -11.82
N LEU A 98 1.57 7.06 -11.27
CA LEU A 98 1.70 7.29 -9.83
C LEU A 98 0.68 6.48 -9.01
N PHE A 99 -0.59 6.53 -9.41
CA PHE A 99 -1.64 5.86 -8.65
C PHE A 99 -1.63 4.35 -8.85
N TYR A 100 -1.22 3.82 -10.00
CA TYR A 100 -0.96 2.39 -10.16
C TYR A 100 0.17 1.91 -9.26
N HIS A 101 1.29 2.64 -9.14
CA HIS A 101 2.36 2.31 -8.21
C HIS A 101 1.86 2.33 -6.76
N ARG A 102 1.05 3.33 -6.36
CA ARG A 102 0.44 3.36 -5.02
C ARG A 102 -0.51 2.19 -4.78
N ALA A 103 -1.30 1.79 -5.78
CA ALA A 103 -2.17 0.61 -5.69
C ALA A 103 -1.34 -0.68 -5.56
N LEU A 104 -0.26 -0.80 -6.33
CA LEU A 104 0.63 -1.97 -6.32
C LEU A 104 1.38 -2.13 -4.99
N ARG A 105 1.76 -1.01 -4.33
CA ARG A 105 2.32 -1.04 -2.97
C ARG A 105 1.37 -1.68 -1.95
N LEU A 106 0.06 -1.47 -2.09
CA LEU A 106 -0.94 -2.06 -1.20
C LEU A 106 -1.29 -3.50 -1.56
N ALA A 107 -1.12 -3.89 -2.84
CA ALA A 107 -1.42 -5.21 -3.35
C ALA A 107 -0.35 -5.67 -4.37
N PRO A 108 0.86 -6.01 -3.91
CA PRO A 108 2.01 -6.27 -4.79
C PRO A 108 1.82 -7.52 -5.68
N GLY A 109 0.96 -8.45 -5.29
CA GLY A 109 0.62 -9.64 -6.07
C GLY A 109 -0.56 -9.47 -7.04
N ASN A 110 -1.09 -8.26 -7.24
CA ASN A 110 -2.25 -8.06 -8.12
C ASN A 110 -1.81 -7.91 -9.58
N ASP A 111 -2.17 -8.89 -10.40
CA ASP A 111 -1.76 -8.95 -11.82
C ASP A 111 -2.51 -7.93 -12.69
N ASP A 112 -3.77 -7.58 -12.36
CA ASP A 112 -4.53 -6.57 -13.11
C ASP A 112 -3.89 -5.18 -12.98
N ILE A 113 -3.45 -4.82 -11.76
CA ILE A 113 -2.76 -3.55 -11.54
C ILE A 113 -1.44 -3.54 -12.31
N ARG A 114 -0.68 -4.62 -12.25
CA ARG A 114 0.62 -4.74 -12.93
C ARG A 114 0.47 -4.65 -14.44
N TYR A 115 -0.54 -5.32 -14.99
CA TYR A 115 -0.85 -5.25 -16.41
C TYR A 115 -1.21 -3.82 -16.84
N ASN A 116 -2.14 -3.16 -16.13
CA ASN A 116 -2.55 -1.80 -16.47
C ASN A 116 -1.40 -0.79 -16.31
N LEU A 117 -0.55 -0.98 -15.29
CA LEU A 117 0.67 -0.19 -15.14
C LEU A 117 1.60 -0.35 -16.35
N SER A 118 1.86 -1.59 -16.78
CA SER A 118 2.73 -1.83 -17.95
C SER A 118 2.16 -1.22 -19.23
N VAL A 119 0.83 -1.21 -19.39
CA VAL A 119 0.16 -0.54 -20.52
C VAL A 119 0.32 0.98 -20.43
N ALA A 120 0.29 1.56 -19.22
CA ALA A 120 0.51 2.99 -19.02
C ALA A 120 1.97 3.36 -19.27
N GLU A 121 2.91 2.60 -18.73
CA GLU A 121 4.35 2.78 -18.94
C GLU A 121 4.75 2.68 -20.41
N ALA A 122 4.15 1.76 -21.15
CA ALA A 122 4.38 1.63 -22.60
C ALA A 122 3.96 2.88 -23.42
N ARG A 123 3.18 3.80 -22.83
CA ARG A 123 2.81 5.08 -23.45
C ARG A 123 3.72 6.24 -23.06
N THR A 124 4.64 6.03 -22.12
CA THR A 124 5.64 7.04 -21.78
C THR A 124 6.58 7.27 -22.96
N LYS A 125 7.08 8.49 -23.07
CA LYS A 125 8.01 8.84 -24.13
C LYS A 125 9.42 8.32 -23.87
N ASP A 126 9.78 8.16 -22.59
CA ASP A 126 11.09 7.73 -22.16
C ASP A 126 11.12 6.19 -22.11
N ASN A 127 11.91 5.60 -22.99
CA ASN A 127 12.18 4.16 -22.96
C ASN A 127 13.51 3.93 -22.23
N ILE A 128 13.44 3.75 -20.92
CA ILE A 128 14.63 3.56 -20.07
C ILE A 128 14.83 2.07 -19.87
N GLU A 129 15.93 1.53 -20.39
CA GLU A 129 16.32 0.14 -20.15
C GLU A 129 16.72 -0.03 -18.68
N GLN A 130 16.06 -0.96 -17.99
CA GLN A 130 16.43 -1.30 -16.62
C GLN A 130 17.72 -2.09 -16.61
N ILE A 131 18.63 -1.73 -15.71
CA ILE A 131 19.83 -2.54 -15.47
C ILE A 131 19.38 -3.91 -14.94
N PRO A 132 19.77 -5.03 -15.58
CA PRO A 132 19.40 -6.35 -15.10
C PRO A 132 19.90 -6.56 -13.68
N GLU A 133 18.97 -6.85 -12.77
CA GLU A 133 19.33 -7.21 -11.41
C GLU A 133 19.87 -8.65 -11.36
N PHE A 134 20.61 -8.96 -10.29
CA PHE A 134 21.07 -10.33 -10.07
C PHE A 134 19.85 -11.25 -9.91
N PHE A 135 19.82 -12.35 -10.66
CA PHE A 135 18.67 -13.25 -10.77
C PHE A 135 18.11 -13.69 -9.40
N PHE A 136 18.98 -13.88 -8.40
CA PHE A 136 18.55 -14.29 -7.06
C PHE A 136 17.77 -13.19 -6.33
N THR A 137 18.10 -11.91 -6.55
CA THR A 137 17.35 -10.79 -5.97
C THR A 137 15.96 -10.67 -6.58
N GLU A 138 15.85 -10.85 -7.89
CA GLU A 138 14.55 -10.89 -8.59
C GLU A 138 13.70 -12.07 -8.11
N TRP A 139 14.28 -13.27 -8.03
CA TRP A 139 13.58 -14.46 -7.52
C TRP A 139 13.09 -14.25 -6.08
N MET A 140 13.93 -13.73 -5.21
CA MET A 140 13.58 -13.44 -3.82
C MET A 140 12.48 -12.40 -3.71
N ARG A 141 12.54 -11.35 -4.55
CA ARG A 141 11.48 -10.34 -4.66
C ARG A 141 10.18 -10.96 -5.19
N GLY A 142 10.26 -11.85 -6.16
CA GLY A 142 9.13 -12.61 -6.69
C GLY A 142 8.44 -13.45 -5.60
N VAL A 143 9.19 -14.20 -4.80
CA VAL A 143 8.65 -14.97 -3.66
C VAL A 143 7.99 -14.04 -2.64
N ARG A 144 8.63 -12.93 -2.31
CA ARG A 144 8.09 -11.97 -1.34
C ARG A 144 6.76 -11.36 -1.81
N ARG A 145 6.63 -11.04 -3.09
CA ARG A 145 5.42 -10.46 -3.70
C ARG A 145 4.23 -11.42 -3.84
N LEU A 146 4.42 -12.74 -3.58
CA LEU A 146 3.32 -13.71 -3.60
C LEU A 146 2.25 -13.39 -2.57
N MET A 147 2.61 -12.71 -1.47
CA MET A 147 1.70 -12.42 -0.37
C MET A 147 1.87 -10.97 0.09
N SER A 148 0.77 -10.36 0.55
CA SER A 148 0.81 -9.02 1.15
C SER A 148 1.59 -9.00 2.47
N CYS A 149 2.06 -7.82 2.89
CA CYS A 149 2.72 -7.61 4.17
C CYS A 149 1.89 -8.17 5.35
N THR A 150 0.57 -7.94 5.33
CA THR A 150 -0.35 -8.49 6.35
C THR A 150 -0.37 -10.01 6.35
N ALA A 151 -0.41 -10.65 5.18
CA ALA A 151 -0.42 -12.11 5.08
C ALA A 151 0.90 -12.70 5.60
N TRP A 152 2.06 -12.14 5.25
CA TRP A 152 3.36 -12.55 5.80
C TRP A 152 3.42 -12.38 7.32
N SER A 153 2.85 -11.31 7.87
CA SER A 153 2.79 -11.06 9.32
C SER A 153 1.93 -12.10 10.04
N VAL A 154 0.77 -12.46 9.47
CA VAL A 154 -0.09 -13.50 10.02
C VAL A 154 0.60 -14.87 9.99
N PHE A 155 1.27 -15.20 8.89
CA PHE A 155 2.05 -16.44 8.77
C PHE A 155 3.19 -16.50 9.79
N SER A 156 3.90 -15.39 9.98
CA SER A 156 4.96 -15.28 10.98
C SER A 156 4.41 -15.51 12.39
N LEU A 157 3.29 -14.89 12.74
CA LEU A 157 2.66 -15.08 14.04
C LEU A 157 2.20 -16.54 14.24
N ALA A 158 1.62 -17.16 13.22
CA ALA A 158 1.22 -18.58 13.27
C ALA A 158 2.43 -19.52 13.46
N ALA A 159 3.53 -19.23 12.76
CA ALA A 159 4.78 -19.98 12.92
C ALA A 159 5.36 -19.85 14.34
N LEU A 160 5.30 -18.64 14.93
CA LEU A 160 5.72 -18.42 16.32
C LEU A 160 4.88 -19.22 17.30
N VAL A 161 3.55 -19.17 17.16
CA VAL A 161 2.64 -19.95 18.03
C VAL A 161 2.91 -21.45 17.89
N CYS A 162 3.14 -21.93 16.68
CA CYS A 162 3.50 -23.33 16.43
C CYS A 162 4.86 -23.68 17.08
N ALA A 163 5.87 -22.83 16.96
CA ALA A 163 7.16 -23.03 17.60
C ALA A 163 7.04 -23.13 19.12
N LEU A 164 6.25 -22.22 19.74
CA LEU A 164 6.01 -22.24 21.18
C LEU A 164 5.26 -23.51 21.62
N ALA A 165 4.25 -23.95 20.87
CA ALA A 165 3.51 -25.18 21.15
C ALA A 165 4.41 -26.42 21.06
N LEU A 166 5.25 -26.51 20.04
CA LEU A 166 6.22 -27.60 19.87
C LEU A 166 7.30 -27.58 20.96
N PHE A 167 7.76 -26.40 21.35
CA PHE A 167 8.69 -26.23 22.46
C PHE A 167 8.07 -26.67 23.78
N LEU A 168 6.81 -26.34 24.05
CA LEU A 168 6.08 -26.81 25.21
C LEU A 168 5.90 -28.33 25.19
N ALA A 169 5.58 -28.87 24.02
CA ALA A 169 5.51 -30.34 23.84
C ALA A 169 6.88 -31.01 24.12
N TYR A 170 7.99 -30.41 23.67
CA TYR A 170 9.34 -30.87 24.00
C TYR A 170 9.59 -30.90 25.52
N LEU A 171 9.17 -29.89 26.26
CA LEU A 171 9.37 -29.79 27.71
C LEU A 171 8.49 -30.76 28.48
N LEU A 172 7.24 -30.96 28.04
CA LEU A 172 6.25 -31.80 28.77
C LEU A 172 6.25 -33.25 28.35
N ALA A 173 6.84 -33.60 27.21
CA ALA A 173 6.82 -34.98 26.70
C ALA A 173 7.70 -35.90 27.57
N GLN A 174 7.11 -37.00 28.06
CA GLN A 174 7.81 -38.06 28.79
C GLN A 174 8.40 -39.11 27.83
N ARG A 175 7.81 -39.27 26.63
CA ARG A 175 8.27 -40.25 25.63
C ARG A 175 9.39 -39.68 24.77
N LEU A 176 10.52 -40.38 24.65
CA LEU A 176 11.68 -39.95 23.89
C LEU A 176 11.38 -39.57 22.43
N PRO A 177 10.55 -40.32 21.65
CA PRO A 177 10.24 -39.91 20.27
C PRO A 177 9.47 -38.61 20.19
N LEU A 178 8.51 -38.34 21.08
CA LEU A 178 7.76 -37.09 21.15
C LEU A 178 8.66 -35.90 21.52
N ARG A 179 9.61 -36.12 22.43
CA ARG A 179 10.58 -35.12 22.84
C ARG A 179 11.52 -34.74 21.68
N LYS A 180 12.02 -35.73 20.91
CA LYS A 180 12.81 -35.48 19.71
C LYS A 180 12.00 -34.75 18.66
N ALA A 181 10.76 -35.16 18.39
CA ALA A 181 9.88 -34.46 17.43
C ALA A 181 9.59 -33.02 17.85
N GLY A 182 9.33 -32.78 19.15
CA GLY A 182 9.16 -31.42 19.70
C GLY A 182 10.41 -30.55 19.50
N PHE A 183 11.59 -31.09 19.77
CA PHE A 183 12.85 -30.33 19.60
C PHE A 183 13.13 -29.97 18.15
N TYR A 184 13.13 -30.92 17.22
CA TYR A 184 13.39 -30.64 15.81
C TYR A 184 12.27 -29.82 15.19
N GLY A 185 11.01 -30.08 15.57
CA GLY A 185 9.87 -29.29 15.12
C GLY A 185 9.97 -27.82 15.56
N THR A 186 10.42 -27.57 16.79
CA THR A 186 10.66 -26.19 17.27
C THR A 186 11.73 -25.49 16.44
N LEU A 187 12.84 -26.18 16.12
CA LEU A 187 13.90 -25.58 15.30
C LEU A 187 13.41 -25.22 13.89
N VAL A 188 12.66 -26.12 13.27
CA VAL A 188 12.07 -25.87 11.94
C VAL A 188 11.07 -24.71 12.00
N ALA A 189 10.15 -24.72 12.97
CA ALA A 189 9.15 -23.67 13.12
C ALA A 189 9.80 -22.30 13.44
N ALA A 190 10.87 -22.28 14.23
CA ALA A 190 11.64 -21.07 14.50
C ALA A 190 12.35 -20.55 13.23
N ALA A 191 12.90 -21.42 12.41
CA ALA A 191 13.49 -21.03 11.13
C ALA A 191 12.44 -20.46 10.16
N VAL A 192 11.26 -21.06 10.08
CA VAL A 192 10.12 -20.57 9.30
C VAL A 192 9.66 -19.21 9.84
N PHE A 193 9.55 -19.04 11.15
CA PHE A 193 9.23 -17.75 11.76
C PHE A 193 10.22 -16.65 11.38
N MET A 194 11.53 -16.93 11.47
CA MET A 194 12.56 -15.96 11.10
C MET A 194 12.47 -15.56 9.61
N LEU A 195 12.27 -16.54 8.73
CA LEU A 195 12.17 -16.31 7.28
C LEU A 195 10.92 -15.48 6.93
N THR A 196 9.76 -15.86 7.47
CA THR A 196 8.51 -15.15 7.21
C THR A 196 8.50 -13.74 7.81
N SER A 197 9.13 -13.55 8.98
CA SER A 197 9.33 -12.23 9.60
C SER A 197 10.23 -11.35 8.73
N TRP A 198 11.29 -11.91 8.16
CA TRP A 198 12.18 -11.19 7.27
C TRP A 198 11.47 -10.75 5.98
N PHE A 199 10.62 -11.60 5.41
CA PHE A 199 9.78 -11.23 4.26
C PHE A 199 8.77 -10.13 4.63
N ALA A 200 8.07 -10.26 5.76
CA ALA A 200 7.14 -9.24 6.24
C ALA A 200 7.82 -7.87 6.44
N MET A 201 9.04 -7.87 6.99
CA MET A 201 9.82 -6.66 7.19
C MET A 201 10.28 -6.04 5.86
N GLY A 202 10.66 -6.86 4.89
CA GLY A 202 11.03 -6.42 3.55
C GLY A 202 9.86 -5.75 2.83
N GLU A 203 8.67 -6.36 2.84
CA GLU A 203 7.44 -5.78 2.27
C GLU A 203 7.06 -4.46 2.96
N ARG A 204 7.18 -4.42 4.30
CA ARG A 204 6.89 -3.20 5.06
C ARG A 204 7.84 -2.06 4.69
N ARG A 205 9.13 -2.34 4.49
CA ARG A 205 10.10 -1.32 4.05
C ARG A 205 9.74 -0.78 2.68
N GLU A 206 9.44 -1.65 1.71
CA GLU A 206 9.04 -1.25 0.35
C GLU A 206 7.71 -0.46 0.37
N MET A 207 6.78 -0.81 1.27
CA MET A 207 5.51 -0.08 1.46
C MET A 207 5.71 1.33 2.05
N LEU A 208 6.71 1.51 2.92
CA LEU A 208 7.02 2.79 3.58
C LEU A 208 8.07 3.61 2.82
N ASP A 209 8.61 3.06 1.74
CA ASP A 209 9.61 3.74 0.92
C ASP A 209 8.96 4.86 0.10
N ASP A 210 9.28 6.09 0.47
CA ASP A 210 8.80 7.32 -0.21
C ASP A 210 9.84 7.91 -1.16
N THR A 211 10.88 7.14 -1.50
CA THR A 211 11.94 7.61 -2.41
C THR A 211 11.50 7.60 -3.88
N GLN A 212 10.50 6.79 -4.22
CA GLN A 212 9.99 6.72 -5.58
C GLN A 212 9.06 7.90 -5.91
N ALA A 213 9.33 8.55 -7.04
CA ALA A 213 8.52 9.64 -7.57
C ALA A 213 8.26 9.44 -9.07
N VAL A 214 7.22 10.11 -9.58
CA VAL A 214 6.89 10.11 -11.01
C VAL A 214 6.97 11.52 -11.54
N VAL A 215 7.60 11.70 -12.69
CA VAL A 215 7.69 12.99 -13.37
C VAL A 215 6.30 13.40 -13.86
N MET A 216 5.81 14.58 -13.40
CA MET A 216 4.48 15.11 -13.76
C MET A 216 4.50 16.12 -14.89
N SER A 217 5.66 16.73 -15.14
CA SER A 217 5.83 17.71 -16.22
C SER A 217 5.96 17.01 -17.57
N LEU A 218 5.40 17.62 -18.62
CA LEU A 218 5.53 17.12 -19.99
C LEU A 218 6.98 16.92 -20.42
N SER A 219 7.89 17.77 -19.91
CA SER A 219 9.33 17.67 -20.13
C SER A 219 10.05 18.44 -19.03
N THR A 220 11.11 17.86 -18.48
CA THR A 220 11.97 18.53 -17.49
C THR A 220 13.43 18.16 -17.75
N ALA A 221 14.32 19.16 -17.67
CA ALA A 221 15.74 18.95 -17.80
C ALA A 221 16.33 18.51 -16.46
N VAL A 222 17.11 17.44 -16.48
CA VAL A 222 17.90 16.98 -15.34
C VAL A 222 19.28 17.60 -15.42
N LYS A 223 19.71 18.26 -14.34
CA LYS A 223 20.93 19.07 -14.30
C LYS A 223 22.06 18.39 -13.55
N SER A 224 23.29 18.84 -13.80
CA SER A 224 24.49 18.31 -13.16
C SER A 224 24.66 18.73 -11.70
N SER A 225 23.99 19.81 -11.26
CA SER A 225 24.01 20.31 -9.89
C SER A 225 22.71 21.05 -9.58
N PRO A 226 22.37 21.28 -8.29
CA PRO A 226 21.13 21.93 -7.87
C PRO A 226 21.17 23.44 -8.12
N ASP A 227 21.31 23.85 -9.39
CA ASP A 227 21.38 25.23 -9.84
C ASP A 227 20.74 25.36 -11.22
N LYS A 228 19.97 26.47 -11.42
CA LYS A 228 19.30 26.77 -12.71
C LYS A 228 20.27 26.99 -13.85
N SER A 229 21.48 27.48 -13.56
CA SER A 229 22.55 27.71 -14.54
C SER A 229 23.38 26.47 -14.84
N ALA A 230 23.18 25.36 -14.11
CA ALA A 230 23.92 24.12 -14.30
C ALA A 230 23.63 23.48 -15.66
N THR A 231 24.58 22.70 -16.16
CA THR A 231 24.49 22.00 -17.43
C THR A 231 23.38 20.95 -17.41
N ASP A 232 22.57 20.91 -18.46
CA ASP A 232 21.55 19.87 -18.66
C ASP A 232 22.25 18.56 -19.06
N LEU A 233 21.98 17.48 -18.32
CA LEU A 233 22.55 16.15 -18.57
C LEU A 233 21.65 15.35 -19.52
N PHE A 234 20.35 15.35 -19.25
CA PHE A 234 19.32 14.68 -20.05
C PHE A 234 17.96 15.28 -19.74
N VAL A 235 16.95 14.88 -20.51
CA VAL A 235 15.56 15.34 -20.34
C VAL A 235 14.69 14.15 -20.00
N LEU A 236 13.77 14.34 -19.04
CA LEU A 236 12.75 13.39 -18.69
C LEU A 236 11.38 13.91 -19.06
N HIS A 237 10.46 12.98 -19.36
CA HIS A 237 9.09 13.29 -19.74
C HIS A 237 8.08 12.76 -18.70
N GLU A 238 6.83 13.19 -18.86
CA GLU A 238 5.73 12.77 -18.00
C GLU A 238 5.62 11.23 -17.93
N GLY A 239 5.40 10.72 -16.73
CA GLY A 239 5.23 9.29 -16.47
C GLY A 239 6.52 8.54 -16.13
N THR A 240 7.69 9.16 -16.28
CA THR A 240 8.95 8.50 -15.94
C THR A 240 9.08 8.32 -14.43
N LEU A 241 9.33 7.07 -14.01
CA LEU A 241 9.62 6.72 -12.62
C LEU A 241 11.07 7.09 -12.29
N VAL A 242 11.26 7.77 -11.16
CA VAL A 242 12.58 8.17 -10.65
C VAL A 242 12.70 7.82 -9.16
N GLU A 243 13.90 7.57 -8.70
CA GLU A 243 14.21 7.39 -7.29
C GLU A 243 14.90 8.66 -6.77
N ILE A 244 14.36 9.27 -5.71
CA ILE A 244 14.94 10.44 -5.06
C ILE A 244 16.01 9.94 -4.09
N THR A 245 17.26 10.32 -4.35
CA THR A 245 18.43 9.92 -3.54
C THR A 245 18.84 10.99 -2.54
N ASP A 246 18.60 12.27 -2.85
CA ASP A 246 18.89 13.38 -1.95
C ASP A 246 17.93 14.56 -2.21
N ARG A 247 17.82 15.48 -1.25
CA ARG A 247 17.00 16.69 -1.34
C ARG A 247 17.77 17.87 -0.79
N LEU A 248 17.85 18.93 -1.58
CA LEU A 248 18.46 20.20 -1.19
C LEU A 248 17.52 21.36 -1.57
N ASP A 249 16.90 21.97 -0.59
CA ASP A 249 15.87 23.02 -0.77
C ASP A 249 14.76 22.57 -1.74
N ASN A 250 14.65 23.22 -2.91
CA ASN A 250 13.68 22.90 -3.95
C ASN A 250 14.24 21.92 -5.01
N TRP A 251 15.41 21.34 -4.80
CA TRP A 251 16.06 20.40 -5.70
C TRP A 251 16.07 19.00 -5.16
N CYS A 252 15.84 18.04 -6.06
CA CYS A 252 15.97 16.62 -5.74
C CYS A 252 17.05 16.01 -6.62
N GLU A 253 18.00 15.31 -6.00
CA GLU A 253 18.84 14.39 -6.74
C GLU A 253 18.02 13.14 -7.05
N ILE A 254 18.00 12.77 -8.32
CA ILE A 254 17.27 11.60 -8.79
C ILE A 254 18.18 10.59 -9.44
N THR A 255 17.77 9.33 -9.36
CA THR A 255 18.34 8.22 -10.11
C THR A 255 17.26 7.59 -10.97
N ILE A 256 17.54 7.34 -12.25
CA ILE A 256 16.64 6.62 -13.16
C ILE A 256 17.06 5.16 -13.30
N ALA A 257 16.20 4.33 -13.90
CA ALA A 257 16.37 2.88 -13.95
C ALA A 257 17.66 2.40 -14.67
N ASP A 258 18.26 3.22 -15.52
CA ASP A 258 19.56 2.96 -16.17
C ASP A 258 20.78 3.38 -15.33
N GLY A 259 20.55 3.86 -14.09
CA GLY A 259 21.59 4.26 -13.14
C GLY A 259 22.13 5.68 -13.33
N LYS A 260 21.66 6.46 -14.32
CA LYS A 260 22.02 7.86 -14.44
C LYS A 260 21.44 8.69 -13.31
N LYS A 261 22.22 9.69 -12.86
CA LYS A 261 21.85 10.59 -11.78
C LYS A 261 21.88 12.05 -12.22
N GLY A 262 21.15 12.87 -11.51
CA GLY A 262 21.20 14.31 -11.67
C GLY A 262 20.14 15.01 -10.84
N TRP A 263 20.07 16.31 -10.98
CA TRP A 263 19.22 17.20 -10.16
C TRP A 263 18.05 17.75 -10.96
N LEU A 264 16.87 17.76 -10.36
CA LEU A 264 15.69 18.42 -10.90
C LEU A 264 14.97 19.24 -9.82
N GLU A 265 14.20 20.26 -10.24
CA GLU A 265 13.36 21.05 -9.33
C GLU A 265 12.18 20.19 -8.85
N CYS A 266 12.07 19.99 -7.53
CA CYS A 266 10.94 19.35 -6.88
C CYS A 266 9.91 20.39 -6.44
N LYS A 267 8.62 20.07 -6.64
CA LYS A 267 7.49 20.88 -6.18
C LYS A 267 6.62 20.08 -5.24
#